data_804c26ae580f40609f86443733c60094
#
_entry.id   804c26ae580f40609f86443733c60094
#
_cell.length_a   1.000
_cell.length_b   1.000
_cell.length_c   1.000
_cell.angle_alpha   90.00
_cell.angle_beta   90.00
_cell.angle_gamma   90.00
#
_symmetry.space_group_name_H-M   'P 1'
#
loop_
_entity.id
_entity.type
_entity.pdbx_description
1 polymer ?
#
loop_
_entity_poly.entity_id
_entity_poly.type
_entity_poly.pdbx_seq_one_letter_code
_entity_poly.pdbx_strand_id
1 'polypeptide(L)'
;MKLFSSNSSKRLSLALAMCMPLLAPLDALAHRQFILPTSTIVTGNAPWVSFDAAAASDVFFFDHVALNLNNLVITAADGSIVKPDNLNVSKLRSSFDLRTQLTGTYKISVVSDGINATYKENGAPKRWRGTAEAFAKEVPANAEDLQVTHNQGRVETFVTNGKPNLTALATTGKGLELAAITHPNDLMVGEAAQFRILLDGKPLAGAKLNVIAGGIRYRQKLDEQYFTADQDGKVTVNWQNAGMYWIEVTHKDNKSSLPAAKERRAAYIATLEVLPQ
;
A
#
# COMPACT_ATOMS: atom_id res chain seq x y z
N MET A 1 42.49 -75.00 -32.63
CA MET A 1 41.04 -74.99 -32.91
C MET A 1 40.56 -73.66 -32.42
N LYS A 2 39.94 -72.90 -33.30
CA LYS A 2 39.75 -71.39 -33.25
C LYS A 2 38.64 -71.01 -32.28
N LEU A 3 38.96 -70.05 -31.39
CA LEU A 3 37.96 -69.32 -30.60
C LEU A 3 37.77 -67.95 -31.19
N PHE A 4 36.57 -67.63 -31.57
CA PHE A 4 36.12 -66.26 -31.99
C PHE A 4 35.66 -65.52 -30.75
N SER A 5 36.29 -64.33 -30.49
CA SER A 5 35.89 -63.38 -29.51
C SER A 5 35.04 -62.27 -30.23
N SER A 6 33.82 -62.10 -29.81
CA SER A 6 32.94 -61.03 -30.27
C SER A 6 32.92 -59.91 -29.21
N ASN A 7 33.54 -58.78 -29.52
CA ASN A 7 33.44 -57.56 -28.74
C ASN A 7 32.19 -56.76 -29.11
N SER A 8 31.25 -56.74 -28.19
CA SER A 8 30.05 -55.87 -28.26
C SER A 8 30.22 -54.66 -27.36
N SER A 9 30.65 -53.54 -27.95
CA SER A 9 30.75 -52.27 -27.26
C SER A 9 29.37 -51.63 -27.08
N LYS A 10 28.80 -51.72 -25.89
CA LYS A 10 27.57 -50.96 -25.50
C LYS A 10 27.94 -49.49 -25.28
N ARG A 11 27.48 -48.62 -26.18
CA ARG A 11 27.52 -47.17 -25.98
C ARG A 11 26.44 -46.78 -24.96
N LEU A 12 26.89 -46.44 -23.78
CA LEU A 12 26.05 -45.88 -22.71
C LEU A 12 25.85 -44.39 -22.99
N SER A 13 24.69 -44.00 -23.57
CA SER A 13 24.32 -42.61 -23.76
C SER A 13 23.86 -42.03 -22.43
N LEU A 14 24.71 -41.23 -21.80
CA LEU A 14 24.39 -40.47 -20.60
C LEU A 14 23.53 -39.26 -20.97
N ALA A 15 22.22 -39.35 -20.79
CA ALA A 15 21.30 -38.23 -20.91
C ALA A 15 21.44 -37.31 -19.69
N LEU A 16 22.19 -36.21 -19.85
CA LEU A 16 22.32 -35.16 -18.85
C LEU A 16 20.99 -34.37 -18.84
N ALA A 17 20.06 -34.73 -17.96
CA ALA A 17 18.85 -33.96 -17.70
C ALA A 17 19.25 -32.64 -17.03
N MET A 18 19.26 -31.54 -17.81
CA MET A 18 19.53 -30.21 -17.35
C MET A 18 18.29 -29.75 -16.53
N CYS A 19 18.33 -29.92 -15.20
CA CYS A 19 17.39 -29.29 -14.27
C CYS A 19 17.60 -27.77 -14.34
N MET A 20 16.84 -27.06 -15.18
CA MET A 20 16.66 -25.62 -15.04
C MET A 20 15.89 -25.40 -13.73
N PRO A 21 16.45 -24.69 -12.75
CA PRO A 21 15.62 -24.22 -11.64
C PRO A 21 14.58 -23.27 -12.22
N LEU A 22 13.28 -23.60 -12.09
CA LEU A 22 12.22 -22.63 -12.21
C LEU A 22 12.49 -21.55 -11.15
N LEU A 23 13.08 -20.44 -11.56
CA LEU A 23 13.04 -19.20 -10.80
C LEU A 23 11.57 -18.76 -10.77
N ALA A 24 10.80 -19.28 -9.80
CA ALA A 24 9.56 -18.66 -9.42
C ALA A 24 9.90 -17.19 -9.10
N PRO A 25 9.15 -16.21 -9.62
CA PRO A 25 9.30 -14.84 -9.17
C PRO A 25 9.06 -14.87 -7.66
N LEU A 26 10.11 -14.62 -6.89
CA LEU A 26 9.96 -14.22 -5.50
C LEU A 26 9.17 -12.91 -5.59
N ASP A 27 7.88 -12.95 -5.24
CA ASP A 27 7.12 -11.74 -4.99
C ASP A 27 7.96 -10.93 -4.01
N ALA A 28 8.55 -9.85 -4.52
CA ALA A 28 9.26 -8.93 -3.67
C ALA A 28 8.23 -8.44 -2.66
N LEU A 29 8.33 -8.90 -1.42
CA LEU A 29 7.48 -8.45 -0.33
C LEU A 29 7.60 -6.94 -0.28
N ALA A 30 6.63 -6.27 -0.88
CA ALA A 30 6.56 -4.83 -0.82
C ALA A 30 6.39 -4.48 0.65
N HIS A 31 7.31 -3.63 1.19
CA HIS A 31 7.21 -3.19 2.57
C HIS A 31 5.85 -2.54 2.81
N ARG A 32 5.16 -2.96 3.85
CA ARG A 32 3.83 -2.48 4.22
C ARG A 32 3.94 -1.09 4.83
N GLN A 33 3.38 -0.12 4.14
CA GLN A 33 3.32 1.26 4.61
C GLN A 33 2.13 1.42 5.55
N PHE A 34 2.29 2.22 6.60
CA PHE A 34 1.21 2.55 7.52
C PHE A 34 1.43 3.88 8.22
N ILE A 35 0.34 4.47 8.70
CA ILE A 35 0.30 5.58 9.64
C ILE A 35 -0.50 5.10 10.84
N LEU A 36 0.14 5.01 12.00
CA LEU A 36 -0.43 4.45 13.22
C LEU A 36 -0.71 5.57 14.23
N PRO A 37 -1.98 5.90 14.52
CA PRO A 37 -2.33 6.88 15.55
C PRO A 37 -2.24 6.25 16.94
N THR A 38 -1.97 7.07 17.97
CA THR A 38 -2.05 6.64 19.37
C THR A 38 -3.49 6.35 19.81
N SER A 39 -4.47 6.95 19.14
CA SER A 39 -5.91 6.69 19.29
C SER A 39 -6.64 7.14 18.04
N THR A 40 -7.67 6.41 17.63
CA THR A 40 -8.55 6.80 16.52
C THR A 40 -9.77 7.57 16.99
N ILE A 41 -10.12 7.47 18.28
CA ILE A 41 -11.23 8.19 18.89
C ILE A 41 -10.71 8.92 20.11
N VAL A 42 -10.94 10.22 20.16
CA VAL A 42 -10.62 11.09 21.28
C VAL A 42 -11.81 11.98 21.61
N THR A 43 -11.83 12.51 22.83
CA THR A 43 -12.88 13.43 23.28
C THR A 43 -12.25 14.54 24.11
N GLY A 44 -12.78 15.75 24.01
CA GLY A 44 -12.35 16.88 24.83
C GLY A 44 -12.08 18.15 24.04
N ASN A 45 -11.56 19.13 24.75
CA ASN A 45 -11.23 20.42 24.14
C ASN A 45 -9.84 20.35 23.48
N ALA A 46 -9.85 20.10 22.15
CA ALA A 46 -8.66 20.03 21.32
C ALA A 46 -7.58 19.03 21.83
N PRO A 47 -7.94 17.74 22.02
CA PRO A 47 -6.99 16.72 22.43
C PRO A 47 -5.88 16.50 21.39
N TRP A 48 -4.72 16.06 21.88
CA TRP A 48 -3.60 15.68 21.05
C TRP A 48 -3.67 14.20 20.64
N VAL A 49 -3.28 13.92 19.40
CA VAL A 49 -3.02 12.57 18.90
C VAL A 49 -1.65 12.56 18.27
N SER A 50 -0.81 11.60 18.66
CA SER A 50 0.49 11.37 18.04
C SER A 50 0.39 10.25 17.00
N PHE A 51 1.22 10.34 15.97
CA PHE A 51 1.25 9.38 14.87
C PHE A 51 2.67 8.89 14.66
N ASP A 52 2.81 7.60 14.43
CA ASP A 52 4.00 6.97 13.88
C ASP A 52 3.74 6.48 12.47
N ALA A 53 4.70 6.67 11.55
CA ALA A 53 4.56 6.26 10.16
C ALA A 53 5.82 5.54 9.66
N ALA A 54 5.64 4.39 9.03
CA ALA A 54 6.74 3.56 8.55
C ALA A 54 6.37 2.76 7.30
N ALA A 55 7.39 2.23 6.64
CA ALA A 55 7.29 1.11 5.72
C ALA A 55 8.10 -0.05 6.32
N ALA A 56 7.47 -1.19 6.57
CA ALA A 56 8.02 -2.29 7.34
C ALA A 56 7.77 -3.65 6.70
N SER A 57 8.48 -4.68 7.15
CA SER A 57 8.25 -6.05 6.69
C SER A 57 6.89 -6.58 7.17
N ASP A 58 6.53 -6.23 8.41
CA ASP A 58 5.25 -6.57 9.02
C ASP A 58 4.46 -5.30 9.40
N VAL A 59 3.13 -5.41 9.43
CA VAL A 59 2.26 -4.28 9.76
C VAL A 59 2.46 -3.85 11.22
N PHE A 60 2.56 -2.53 11.44
CA PHE A 60 2.74 -1.90 12.74
C PHE A 60 4.02 -2.29 13.47
N PHE A 61 5.04 -2.72 12.70
CA PHE A 61 6.37 -3.01 13.20
C PHE A 61 7.39 -2.06 12.57
N PHE A 62 8.35 -1.56 13.36
CA PHE A 62 9.30 -0.53 12.91
C PHE A 62 10.68 -1.15 12.65
N ASP A 63 10.79 -2.00 11.62
CA ASP A 63 11.97 -2.81 11.33
C ASP A 63 12.71 -2.44 10.03
N HIS A 64 12.16 -1.54 9.20
CA HIS A 64 12.76 -1.27 7.89
C HIS A 64 13.10 0.21 7.68
N VAL A 65 12.11 1.08 7.39
CA VAL A 65 12.38 2.49 7.06
C VAL A 65 11.22 3.41 7.44
N ALA A 66 11.54 4.65 7.80
CA ALA A 66 10.55 5.70 8.00
C ALA A 66 9.72 5.96 6.72
N LEU A 67 8.42 6.17 6.87
CA LEU A 67 7.58 6.65 5.77
C LEU A 67 7.95 8.12 5.48
N ASN A 68 8.16 8.44 4.20
CA ASN A 68 8.39 9.83 3.79
C ASN A 68 7.10 10.64 3.90
N LEU A 69 7.10 11.71 4.69
CA LEU A 69 5.96 12.57 4.97
C LEU A 69 5.95 13.88 4.17
N ASN A 70 6.79 14.05 3.14
CA ASN A 70 6.81 15.28 2.33
C ASN A 70 5.45 15.63 1.70
N ASN A 71 4.63 14.60 1.42
CA ASN A 71 3.30 14.74 0.84
C ASN A 71 2.19 14.42 1.87
N LEU A 72 2.46 14.65 3.15
CA LEU A 72 1.46 14.52 4.21
C LEU A 72 0.41 15.63 4.05
N VAL A 73 -0.85 15.22 4.01
CA VAL A 73 -2.03 16.08 3.98
C VAL A 73 -2.94 15.68 5.13
N ILE A 74 -3.26 16.63 6.01
CA ILE A 74 -4.22 16.43 7.09
C ILE A 74 -5.44 17.27 6.78
N THR A 75 -6.57 16.60 6.53
CA THR A 75 -7.88 17.24 6.31
C THR A 75 -8.64 17.25 7.62
N ALA A 76 -8.94 18.43 8.13
CA ALA A 76 -9.69 18.63 9.36
C ALA A 76 -11.20 18.35 9.19
N ALA A 77 -11.93 18.31 10.30
CA ALA A 77 -13.35 17.96 10.35
C ALA A 77 -14.26 18.88 9.54
N ASP A 78 -13.84 20.08 9.22
CA ASP A 78 -14.53 21.05 8.35
C ASP A 78 -14.07 21.00 6.88
N GLY A 79 -13.12 20.12 6.54
CA GLY A 79 -12.53 19.99 5.20
C GLY A 79 -11.31 20.89 4.98
N SER A 80 -10.93 21.74 5.91
CA SER A 80 -9.72 22.56 5.82
C SER A 80 -8.47 21.71 5.94
N ILE A 81 -7.36 22.21 5.37
CA ILE A 81 -6.05 21.56 5.49
C ILE A 81 -5.31 22.17 6.67
N VAL A 82 -4.87 21.31 7.59
CA VAL A 82 -4.10 21.70 8.76
C VAL A 82 -2.69 21.10 8.73
N LYS A 83 -1.77 21.72 9.44
CA LYS A 83 -0.37 21.26 9.52
C LYS A 83 -0.18 20.37 10.74
N PRO A 84 0.71 19.37 10.67
CA PRO A 84 1.16 18.64 11.83
C PRO A 84 2.06 19.51 12.71
N ASP A 85 2.10 19.18 13.99
CA ASP A 85 3.12 19.67 14.94
C ASP A 85 4.21 18.61 15.14
N ASN A 86 5.38 19.00 15.62
CA ASN A 86 6.49 18.13 16.06
C ASN A 86 6.91 17.06 15.04
N LEU A 87 6.85 17.38 13.73
CA LEU A 87 7.23 16.43 12.68
C LEU A 87 8.72 16.08 12.80
N ASN A 88 8.99 14.80 12.99
CA ASN A 88 10.32 14.23 13.11
C ASN A 88 10.50 13.00 12.22
N VAL A 89 11.67 12.85 11.61
CA VAL A 89 12.03 11.71 10.77
C VAL A 89 13.28 11.04 11.34
N SER A 90 13.13 9.79 11.77
CA SER A 90 14.23 8.93 12.21
C SER A 90 14.51 7.83 11.17
N LYS A 91 15.40 6.88 11.47
CA LYS A 91 15.73 5.80 10.52
C LYS A 91 14.56 4.86 10.26
N LEU A 92 13.83 4.47 11.28
CA LEU A 92 12.81 3.40 11.19
C LEU A 92 11.39 3.93 11.19
N ARG A 93 11.17 5.18 11.63
CA ARG A 93 9.84 5.80 11.66
C ARG A 93 9.92 7.30 11.52
N SER A 94 8.88 7.86 10.95
CA SER A 94 8.51 9.27 11.07
C SER A 94 7.45 9.41 12.14
N SER A 95 7.43 10.54 12.85
CA SER A 95 6.39 10.83 13.83
C SER A 95 5.96 12.29 13.74
N PHE A 96 4.73 12.56 14.15
CA PHE A 96 4.17 13.90 14.24
C PHE A 96 2.97 13.93 15.19
N ASP A 97 2.59 15.11 15.62
CA ASP A 97 1.44 15.33 16.48
C ASP A 97 0.37 16.13 15.74
N LEU A 98 -0.88 15.90 16.12
CA LEU A 98 -2.04 16.65 15.65
C LEU A 98 -2.89 17.09 16.85
N ARG A 99 -3.15 18.37 16.94
CA ARG A 99 -4.14 18.90 17.87
C ARG A 99 -5.51 18.96 17.18
N THR A 100 -6.46 18.11 17.62
CA THR A 100 -7.80 18.01 17.02
C THR A 100 -8.72 19.11 17.54
N GLN A 101 -8.55 20.35 17.03
CA GLN A 101 -9.26 21.55 17.51
C GLN A 101 -10.77 21.54 17.24
N LEU A 102 -11.20 20.86 16.18
CA LEU A 102 -12.59 20.78 15.79
C LEU A 102 -13.19 19.43 16.18
N THR A 103 -14.46 19.43 16.59
CA THR A 103 -15.23 18.19 16.74
C THR A 103 -15.54 17.61 15.36
N GLY A 104 -15.34 16.31 15.17
CA GLY A 104 -15.54 15.60 13.92
C GLY A 104 -14.34 14.76 13.54
N THR A 105 -14.35 14.26 12.32
CA THR A 105 -13.35 13.32 11.81
C THR A 105 -12.27 14.05 11.01
N TYR A 106 -11.04 13.69 11.29
CA TYR A 106 -9.84 14.11 10.56
C TYR A 106 -9.36 12.96 9.69
N LYS A 107 -8.94 13.26 8.46
CA LYS A 107 -8.27 12.31 7.56
C LYS A 107 -6.81 12.69 7.41
N ILE A 108 -5.95 11.75 7.72
CA ILE A 108 -4.50 11.87 7.61
C ILE A 108 -4.06 11.03 6.41
N SER A 109 -3.46 11.65 5.40
CA SER A 109 -3.11 11.01 4.13
C SER A 109 -1.68 11.32 3.72
N VAL A 110 -0.92 10.31 3.30
CA VAL A 110 0.32 10.49 2.53
C VAL A 110 0.03 10.05 1.10
N VAL A 111 0.07 11.00 0.16
CA VAL A 111 -0.27 10.75 -1.25
C VAL A 111 0.99 10.83 -2.10
N SER A 112 1.28 9.78 -2.84
CA SER A 112 2.42 9.72 -3.76
C SER A 112 1.95 9.57 -5.20
N ASP A 113 2.58 10.32 -6.10
CA ASP A 113 2.39 10.23 -7.54
C ASP A 113 3.78 10.39 -8.17
N GLY A 114 4.32 9.30 -8.72
CA GLY A 114 5.72 9.29 -9.16
C GLY A 114 5.98 8.30 -10.29
N ILE A 115 7.11 8.49 -10.92
CA ILE A 115 7.59 7.68 -12.04
C ILE A 115 8.79 6.87 -11.59
N ASN A 116 8.76 5.58 -11.89
CA ASN A 116 9.94 4.70 -11.84
C ASN A 116 10.36 4.39 -13.26
N ALA A 117 11.66 4.50 -13.53
CA ALA A 117 12.24 4.08 -14.80
C ALA A 117 13.41 3.14 -14.58
N THR A 118 13.55 2.18 -15.48
CA THR A 118 14.76 1.36 -15.62
C THR A 118 15.22 1.44 -17.06
N TYR A 119 16.53 1.61 -17.28
CA TYR A 119 17.13 1.72 -18.61
C TYR A 119 18.61 1.37 -18.54
N LYS A 120 19.28 1.26 -19.68
CA LYS A 120 20.73 1.13 -19.73
C LYS A 120 21.39 2.49 -19.97
N GLU A 121 22.42 2.79 -19.20
CA GLU A 121 23.30 3.93 -19.39
C GLU A 121 24.72 3.41 -19.54
N ASN A 122 25.34 3.65 -20.68
CA ASN A 122 26.67 3.10 -21.04
C ASN A 122 26.73 1.58 -20.92
N GLY A 123 25.65 0.87 -21.30
CA GLY A 123 25.54 -0.58 -21.21
C GLY A 123 25.22 -1.14 -19.82
N ALA A 124 25.22 -0.32 -18.76
CA ALA A 124 24.92 -0.73 -17.39
C ALA A 124 23.46 -0.44 -17.01
N PRO A 125 22.78 -1.35 -16.26
CA PRO A 125 21.44 -1.11 -15.76
C PRO A 125 21.39 0.09 -14.82
N LYS A 126 20.49 1.03 -15.08
CA LYS A 126 20.22 2.19 -14.24
C LYS A 126 18.76 2.19 -13.78
N ARG A 127 18.54 2.55 -12.52
CA ARG A 127 17.20 2.79 -11.95
C ARG A 127 17.07 4.26 -11.63
N TRP A 128 15.92 4.80 -11.97
CA TRP A 128 15.56 6.19 -11.71
C TRP A 128 14.18 6.26 -11.06
N ARG A 129 13.98 7.24 -10.18
CA ARG A 129 12.68 7.53 -9.54
C ARG A 129 12.56 9.03 -9.31
N GLY A 130 11.39 9.58 -9.63
CA GLY A 130 11.10 11.00 -9.44
C GLY A 130 9.69 11.37 -9.89
N THR A 131 9.47 12.68 -10.07
CA THR A 131 8.21 13.21 -10.62
C THR A 131 8.19 13.09 -12.15
N ALA A 132 7.01 13.21 -12.77
CA ALA A 132 6.87 13.22 -14.21
C ALA A 132 7.67 14.36 -14.87
N GLU A 133 7.76 15.52 -14.21
CA GLU A 133 8.54 16.67 -14.69
C GLU A 133 10.05 16.39 -14.65
N ALA A 134 10.55 15.81 -13.57
CA ALA A 134 11.96 15.44 -13.45
C ALA A 134 12.30 14.32 -14.45
N PHE A 135 11.41 13.34 -14.65
CA PHE A 135 11.58 12.29 -15.66
C PHE A 135 11.84 12.86 -17.05
N ALA A 136 11.04 13.82 -17.48
CA ALA A 136 11.16 14.43 -18.80
C ALA A 136 12.50 15.20 -19.01
N LYS A 137 13.14 15.63 -17.91
CA LYS A 137 14.41 16.36 -17.96
C LYS A 137 15.64 15.47 -17.79
N GLU A 138 15.54 14.41 -17.00
CA GLU A 138 16.67 13.64 -16.50
C GLU A 138 16.85 12.29 -17.21
N VAL A 139 15.77 11.73 -17.78
CA VAL A 139 15.82 10.42 -18.44
C VAL A 139 15.77 10.63 -19.97
N PRO A 140 16.79 10.19 -20.72
CA PRO A 140 16.78 10.31 -22.19
C PRO A 140 15.60 9.54 -22.79
N ALA A 141 14.83 10.18 -23.66
CA ALA A 141 13.65 9.57 -24.30
C ALA A 141 14.01 8.34 -25.17
N ASN A 142 15.24 8.26 -25.66
CA ASN A 142 15.80 7.17 -26.46
C ASN A 142 16.74 6.26 -25.65
N ALA A 143 16.65 6.26 -24.32
CA ALA A 143 17.48 5.40 -23.49
C ALA A 143 17.25 3.91 -23.83
N GLU A 144 18.36 3.16 -23.89
CA GLU A 144 18.33 1.73 -24.24
C GLU A 144 17.54 0.95 -23.19
N ASP A 145 16.65 0.04 -23.61
CA ASP A 145 15.80 -0.80 -22.77
C ASP A 145 14.93 -0.01 -21.76
N LEU A 146 14.49 1.20 -22.14
CA LEU A 146 13.69 2.05 -21.29
C LEU A 146 12.34 1.39 -20.94
N GLN A 147 12.12 1.15 -19.64
CA GLN A 147 10.86 0.73 -19.05
C GLN A 147 10.40 1.81 -18.06
N VAL A 148 9.18 2.27 -18.21
CA VAL A 148 8.60 3.34 -17.37
C VAL A 148 7.32 2.86 -16.74
N THR A 149 7.22 3.02 -15.42
CA THR A 149 6.02 2.71 -14.62
C THR A 149 5.57 3.96 -13.87
N HIS A 150 4.28 4.28 -13.96
CA HIS A 150 3.65 5.32 -13.17
C HIS A 150 3.11 4.71 -11.87
N ASN A 151 3.55 5.20 -10.72
CA ASN A 151 3.16 4.68 -9.41
C ASN A 151 2.36 5.73 -8.67
N GLN A 152 1.15 5.36 -8.26
CA GLN A 152 0.27 6.17 -7.44
C GLN A 152 0.00 5.44 -6.12
N GLY A 153 0.21 6.10 -5.01
CA GLY A 153 0.01 5.54 -3.68
C GLY A 153 -0.76 6.49 -2.77
N ARG A 154 -1.54 5.91 -1.88
CA ARG A 154 -2.27 6.63 -0.84
C ARG A 154 -2.24 5.81 0.43
N VAL A 155 -1.70 6.38 1.51
CA VAL A 155 -1.66 5.76 2.84
C VAL A 155 -2.47 6.66 3.76
N GLU A 156 -3.51 6.13 4.40
CA GLU A 156 -4.46 6.90 5.20
C GLU A 156 -4.69 6.32 6.59
N THR A 157 -5.09 7.20 7.51
CA THR A 157 -5.75 6.85 8.76
C THR A 157 -6.72 7.95 9.15
N PHE A 158 -7.60 7.67 10.11
CA PHE A 158 -8.69 8.55 10.51
C PHE A 158 -8.73 8.70 12.02
N VAL A 159 -8.97 9.93 12.48
CA VAL A 159 -9.13 10.24 13.90
C VAL A 159 -10.40 11.07 14.09
N THR A 160 -11.21 10.70 15.06
CA THR A 160 -12.44 11.43 15.38
C THR A 160 -12.35 12.05 16.78
N ASN A 161 -12.56 13.36 16.86
CA ASN A 161 -12.76 14.05 18.14
C ASN A 161 -14.26 14.21 18.40
N GLY A 162 -14.79 13.51 19.41
CA GLY A 162 -16.20 13.55 19.79
C GLY A 162 -17.12 12.92 18.75
N LYS A 163 -18.09 13.69 18.22
CA LYS A 163 -19.07 13.16 17.25
C LYS A 163 -18.48 13.07 15.85
N PRO A 164 -18.53 11.90 15.18
CA PRO A 164 -18.01 11.73 13.83
C PRO A 164 -18.82 12.53 12.79
N ASN A 165 -18.15 12.92 11.70
CA ASN A 165 -18.76 13.50 10.50
C ASN A 165 -18.05 12.97 9.24
N LEU A 166 -18.58 13.31 8.04
CA LEU A 166 -18.10 12.78 6.77
C LEU A 166 -17.31 13.80 5.92
N THR A 167 -17.17 15.03 6.37
CA THR A 167 -16.61 16.12 5.55
C THR A 167 -15.18 15.81 5.09
N ALA A 168 -14.31 15.38 6.01
CA ALA A 168 -12.93 15.03 5.68
C ALA A 168 -12.82 13.75 4.84
N LEU A 169 -13.86 12.90 4.82
CA LEU A 169 -13.85 11.61 4.11
C LEU A 169 -14.16 11.74 2.62
N ALA A 170 -14.44 12.94 2.13
CA ALA A 170 -14.68 13.18 0.71
C ALA A 170 -13.53 12.64 -0.14
N THR A 171 -13.89 11.94 -1.23
CA THR A 171 -12.94 11.41 -2.21
C THR A 171 -12.42 12.51 -3.13
N THR A 172 -11.21 12.34 -3.64
CA THR A 172 -10.57 13.32 -4.54
C THR A 172 -10.80 13.00 -6.01
N GLY A 173 -11.24 11.77 -6.31
CA GLY A 173 -11.43 11.28 -7.68
C GLY A 173 -10.12 10.97 -8.41
N LYS A 174 -9.02 10.76 -7.68
CA LYS A 174 -7.69 10.47 -8.26
C LYS A 174 -7.06 9.24 -7.64
N GLY A 175 -6.60 8.31 -8.50
CA GLY A 175 -5.97 7.06 -8.11
C GLY A 175 -6.95 6.13 -7.38
N LEU A 176 -6.42 5.21 -6.57
CA LEU A 176 -7.24 4.35 -5.71
C LEU A 176 -7.68 5.10 -4.46
N GLU A 177 -8.95 4.95 -4.12
CA GLU A 177 -9.57 5.53 -2.93
C GLU A 177 -10.58 4.55 -2.32
N LEU A 178 -10.78 4.65 -1.00
CA LEU A 178 -11.82 3.95 -0.26
C LEU A 178 -12.88 4.96 0.17
N ALA A 179 -14.06 4.93 -0.45
CA ALA A 179 -15.20 5.72 -0.02
C ALA A 179 -15.92 4.99 1.12
N ALA A 180 -16.04 5.64 2.26
CA ALA A 180 -16.70 5.10 3.43
C ALA A 180 -18.22 4.99 3.22
N ILE A 181 -18.79 3.81 3.40
CA ILE A 181 -20.24 3.58 3.60
C ILE A 181 -20.47 3.43 5.10
N THR A 182 -19.72 2.54 5.77
CA THR A 182 -19.55 2.55 7.21
C THR A 182 -18.44 3.55 7.57
N HIS A 183 -18.64 4.34 8.61
CA HIS A 183 -17.64 5.32 9.05
C HIS A 183 -16.35 4.61 9.53
N PRO A 184 -15.13 5.04 9.14
CA PRO A 184 -13.88 4.34 9.46
C PRO A 184 -13.53 4.30 10.95
N ASN A 185 -14.13 5.15 11.78
CA ASN A 185 -14.01 5.10 13.24
C ASN A 185 -15.28 4.58 13.92
N ASP A 186 -16.15 3.87 13.18
CA ASP A 186 -17.36 3.21 13.70
C ASP A 186 -17.34 1.74 13.27
N LEU A 187 -16.25 1.06 13.61
CA LEU A 187 -16.02 -0.36 13.31
C LEU A 187 -16.02 -1.15 14.62
N MET A 188 -16.87 -2.16 14.70
CA MET A 188 -17.04 -2.96 15.90
C MET A 188 -16.93 -4.46 15.61
N VAL A 189 -16.44 -5.21 16.57
CA VAL A 189 -16.39 -6.68 16.49
C VAL A 189 -17.79 -7.24 16.25
N GLY A 190 -17.91 -8.19 15.31
CA GLY A 190 -19.17 -8.84 14.98
C GLY A 190 -20.09 -8.04 14.07
N GLU A 191 -19.76 -6.77 13.77
CA GLU A 191 -20.52 -5.95 12.83
C GLU A 191 -19.85 -5.92 11.45
N ALA A 192 -20.67 -5.90 10.40
CA ALA A 192 -20.22 -5.82 9.03
C ALA A 192 -19.98 -4.36 8.64
N ALA A 193 -18.74 -4.02 8.23
CA ALA A 193 -18.43 -2.73 7.67
C ALA A 193 -18.46 -2.76 6.14
N GLN A 194 -18.93 -1.69 5.52
CA GLN A 194 -19.03 -1.56 4.08
C GLN A 194 -18.23 -0.35 3.59
N PHE A 195 -17.49 -0.58 2.52
CA PHE A 195 -16.71 0.44 1.82
C PHE A 195 -16.92 0.31 0.32
N ARG A 196 -16.64 1.39 -0.42
CA ARG A 196 -16.60 1.34 -1.88
C ARG A 196 -15.19 1.64 -2.35
N ILE A 197 -14.62 0.74 -3.15
CA ILE A 197 -13.32 0.92 -3.78
C ILE A 197 -13.52 1.67 -5.08
N LEU A 198 -12.81 2.79 -5.22
CA LEU A 198 -12.85 3.64 -6.39
C LEU A 198 -11.47 3.70 -7.04
N LEU A 199 -11.45 3.77 -8.38
CA LEU A 199 -10.28 4.11 -9.18
C LEU A 199 -10.64 5.32 -10.05
N ASP A 200 -9.92 6.43 -9.88
CA ASP A 200 -10.18 7.69 -10.58
C ASP A 200 -11.66 8.14 -10.45
N GLY A 201 -12.22 8.02 -9.24
CA GLY A 201 -13.59 8.39 -8.90
C GLY A 201 -14.67 7.42 -9.39
N LYS A 202 -14.31 6.31 -10.04
CA LYS A 202 -15.26 5.30 -10.56
C LYS A 202 -15.17 4.00 -9.76
N PRO A 203 -16.30 3.31 -9.53
CA PRO A 203 -16.30 2.00 -8.88
C PRO A 203 -15.34 1.02 -9.55
N LEU A 204 -14.53 0.32 -8.76
CA LEU A 204 -13.61 -0.71 -9.22
C LEU A 204 -14.16 -2.10 -8.89
N ALA A 205 -14.94 -2.65 -9.82
CA ALA A 205 -15.49 -3.99 -9.70
C ALA A 205 -14.39 -5.06 -9.63
N GLY A 206 -14.59 -6.08 -8.80
CA GLY A 206 -13.66 -7.20 -8.66
C GLY A 206 -12.34 -6.84 -7.95
N ALA A 207 -12.20 -5.62 -7.42
CA ALA A 207 -11.02 -5.25 -6.64
C ALA A 207 -10.89 -6.15 -5.40
N LYS A 208 -9.66 -6.54 -5.08
CA LYS A 208 -9.36 -7.34 -3.89
C LYS A 208 -8.86 -6.43 -2.77
N LEU A 209 -9.58 -6.42 -1.67
CA LEU A 209 -9.17 -5.79 -0.43
C LEU A 209 -8.44 -6.83 0.43
N ASN A 210 -7.17 -6.61 0.69
CA ASN A 210 -6.39 -7.37 1.66
C ASN A 210 -6.56 -6.76 3.05
N VAL A 211 -6.81 -7.58 4.07
CA VAL A 211 -7.03 -7.15 5.46
C VAL A 211 -6.12 -7.96 6.38
N ILE A 212 -5.33 -7.28 7.19
CA ILE A 212 -4.40 -7.88 8.15
C ILE A 212 -4.62 -7.26 9.52
N ALA A 213 -4.93 -8.09 10.52
CA ALA A 213 -5.00 -7.65 11.90
C ALA A 213 -3.61 -7.34 12.46
N GLY A 214 -3.51 -6.32 13.29
CA GLY A 214 -2.28 -5.99 14.03
C GLY A 214 -1.83 -7.13 14.97
N GLY A 215 -0.70 -6.95 15.66
CA GLY A 215 -0.17 -7.93 16.60
C GLY A 215 0.52 -9.14 15.96
N ILE A 216 0.97 -9.04 14.72
CA ILE A 216 1.66 -10.10 13.95
C ILE A 216 2.85 -10.66 14.72
N ARG A 217 3.59 -9.84 15.43
CA ARG A 217 4.74 -10.26 16.25
C ARG A 217 4.41 -11.38 17.25
N TYR A 218 3.14 -11.49 17.64
CA TYR A 218 2.66 -12.48 18.61
C TYR A 218 1.91 -13.64 17.96
N ARG A 219 1.93 -13.73 16.62
CA ARG A 219 1.28 -14.78 15.83
C ARG A 219 2.30 -15.52 14.96
N GLN A 220 2.05 -16.78 14.69
CA GLN A 220 2.90 -17.60 13.80
C GLN A 220 2.60 -17.38 12.31
N LYS A 221 1.42 -16.80 11.98
CA LYS A 221 0.95 -16.58 10.62
C LYS A 221 0.44 -15.16 10.46
N LEU A 222 0.57 -14.62 9.26
CA LEU A 222 0.09 -13.31 8.90
C LEU A 222 -1.44 -13.22 8.93
N ASP A 223 -2.12 -14.33 8.62
CA ASP A 223 -3.59 -14.47 8.59
C ASP A 223 -4.26 -13.38 7.72
N GLU A 224 -3.74 -13.22 6.49
CA GLU A 224 -4.30 -12.32 5.50
C GLU A 224 -5.71 -12.76 5.10
N GLN A 225 -6.64 -11.81 5.09
CA GLN A 225 -8.00 -12.03 4.61
C GLN A 225 -8.23 -11.21 3.34
N TYR A 226 -8.89 -11.81 2.36
CA TYR A 226 -9.17 -11.16 1.08
C TYR A 226 -10.67 -11.06 0.86
N PHE A 227 -11.14 -9.85 0.58
CA PHE A 227 -12.53 -9.56 0.26
C PHE A 227 -12.59 -9.00 -1.17
N THR A 228 -13.59 -9.44 -1.95
CA THR A 228 -13.74 -9.01 -3.34
C THR A 228 -14.90 -8.02 -3.47
N ALA A 229 -14.65 -6.90 -4.12
CA ALA A 229 -15.67 -5.89 -4.40
C ALA A 229 -16.67 -6.40 -5.46
N ASP A 230 -17.93 -6.04 -5.27
CA ASP A 230 -19.00 -6.30 -6.24
C ASP A 230 -18.92 -5.39 -7.47
N GLN A 231 -19.94 -5.43 -8.34
CA GLN A 231 -20.02 -4.64 -9.58
C GLN A 231 -20.03 -3.12 -9.32
N ASP A 232 -20.51 -2.69 -8.16
CA ASP A 232 -20.52 -1.29 -7.72
C ASP A 232 -19.27 -0.89 -6.94
N GLY A 233 -18.24 -1.74 -6.94
CA GLY A 233 -17.00 -1.55 -6.18
C GLY A 233 -17.19 -1.69 -4.68
N LYS A 234 -18.35 -2.16 -4.20
CA LYS A 234 -18.65 -2.29 -2.77
C LYS A 234 -18.04 -3.57 -2.21
N VAL A 235 -17.37 -3.45 -1.07
CA VAL A 235 -16.81 -4.56 -0.30
C VAL A 235 -17.38 -4.55 1.10
N THR A 236 -17.67 -5.74 1.65
CA THR A 236 -18.14 -5.94 3.02
C THR A 236 -17.09 -6.71 3.80
N VAL A 237 -16.69 -6.18 4.95
CA VAL A 237 -15.70 -6.79 5.85
C VAL A 237 -16.36 -7.11 7.17
N ASN A 238 -16.16 -8.33 7.68
CA ASN A 238 -16.62 -8.75 9.00
C ASN A 238 -15.41 -8.83 9.95
N TRP A 239 -15.46 -8.09 11.04
CA TRP A 239 -14.37 -7.99 12.01
C TRP A 239 -14.51 -9.06 13.10
N GLN A 240 -13.47 -9.88 13.27
CA GLN A 240 -13.51 -10.98 14.25
C GLN A 240 -12.95 -10.59 15.63
N ASN A 241 -12.01 -9.65 15.64
CA ASN A 241 -11.32 -9.23 16.86
C ASN A 241 -11.23 -7.71 16.91
N ALA A 242 -11.17 -7.15 18.12
CA ALA A 242 -10.83 -5.75 18.33
C ALA A 242 -9.33 -5.51 18.12
N GLY A 243 -8.96 -4.30 17.69
CA GLY A 243 -7.58 -3.87 17.52
C GLY A 243 -7.33 -3.11 16.24
N MET A 244 -6.06 -2.84 15.98
CA MET A 244 -5.65 -2.13 14.75
C MET A 244 -5.60 -3.10 13.57
N TYR A 245 -6.09 -2.65 12.43
CA TYR A 245 -6.08 -3.37 11.16
C TYR A 245 -5.40 -2.55 10.08
N TRP A 246 -4.65 -3.24 9.24
CA TRP A 246 -4.07 -2.73 8.01
C TRP A 246 -4.87 -3.28 6.83
N ILE A 247 -5.24 -2.41 5.91
CA ILE A 247 -5.95 -2.80 4.71
C ILE A 247 -5.23 -2.28 3.47
N GLU A 248 -5.28 -3.04 2.38
CA GLU A 248 -4.66 -2.67 1.11
C GLU A 248 -5.53 -3.07 -0.08
N VAL A 249 -5.57 -2.18 -1.07
CA VAL A 249 -6.02 -2.48 -2.44
C VAL A 249 -4.91 -2.09 -3.39
N THR A 250 -4.58 -2.98 -4.33
CA THR A 250 -3.67 -2.67 -5.44
C THR A 250 -4.37 -2.87 -6.78
N HIS A 251 -3.99 -2.05 -7.77
CA HIS A 251 -4.48 -2.17 -9.13
C HIS A 251 -3.38 -1.85 -10.13
N LYS A 252 -3.40 -2.55 -11.27
CA LYS A 252 -2.51 -2.30 -12.40
C LYS A 252 -3.33 -2.11 -13.66
N ASP A 253 -3.00 -1.08 -14.43
CA ASP A 253 -3.56 -0.84 -15.76
C ASP A 253 -2.54 -0.12 -16.65
N ASN A 254 -2.97 0.26 -17.86
CA ASN A 254 -2.18 1.03 -18.82
C ASN A 254 -2.66 2.49 -18.94
N LYS A 255 -3.41 3.01 -17.96
CA LYS A 255 -4.02 4.35 -18.00
C LYS A 255 -3.16 5.38 -17.29
N SER A 256 -1.87 5.41 -17.61
CA SER A 256 -0.98 6.47 -17.12
C SER A 256 -1.29 7.81 -17.78
N SER A 257 -1.19 8.90 -17.02
CA SER A 257 -1.18 10.26 -17.57
C SER A 257 0.12 10.61 -18.30
N LEU A 258 1.20 9.84 -18.07
CA LEU A 258 2.47 9.99 -18.75
C LEU A 258 2.54 9.02 -19.95
N PRO A 259 2.62 9.51 -21.21
CA PRO A 259 2.64 8.62 -22.40
C PRO A 259 3.80 7.62 -22.44
N ALA A 260 4.94 7.96 -21.82
CA ALA A 260 6.09 7.06 -21.73
C ALA A 260 5.85 5.87 -20.79
N ALA A 261 4.94 5.98 -19.83
CA ALA A 261 4.62 4.91 -18.87
C ALA A 261 3.60 3.94 -19.47
N LYS A 262 4.03 2.73 -19.79
CA LYS A 262 3.18 1.66 -20.34
C LYS A 262 2.34 0.96 -19.27
N GLU A 263 2.71 1.09 -18.00
CA GLU A 263 2.03 0.52 -16.85
C GLU A 263 1.80 1.60 -15.80
N ARG A 264 0.59 1.63 -15.25
CA ARG A 264 0.27 2.36 -14.02
C ARG A 264 0.03 1.33 -12.90
N ARG A 265 0.62 1.59 -11.73
CA ARG A 265 0.38 0.86 -10.49
C ARG A 265 -0.24 1.81 -9.49
N ALA A 266 -1.41 1.48 -9.02
CA ALA A 266 -2.10 2.23 -7.98
C ALA A 266 -2.20 1.37 -6.72
N ALA A 267 -2.00 1.99 -5.55
CA ALA A 267 -2.17 1.36 -4.24
C ALA A 267 -2.95 2.29 -3.29
N TYR A 268 -3.87 1.72 -2.55
CA TYR A 268 -4.54 2.36 -1.42
C TYR A 268 -4.28 1.53 -0.17
N ILE A 269 -3.84 2.18 0.88
CA ILE A 269 -3.55 1.56 2.17
C ILE A 269 -4.25 2.37 3.26
N ALA A 270 -4.85 1.69 4.24
CA ALA A 270 -5.33 2.38 5.43
C ALA A 270 -5.05 1.60 6.72
N THR A 271 -4.87 2.35 7.80
CA THR A 271 -4.88 1.86 9.17
C THR A 271 -6.24 2.19 9.78
N LEU A 272 -6.94 1.17 10.26
CA LEU A 272 -8.26 1.26 10.88
C LEU A 272 -8.21 0.64 12.28
N GLU A 273 -9.07 1.10 13.18
CA GLU A 273 -9.26 0.48 14.49
C GLU A 273 -10.66 -0.12 14.58
N VAL A 274 -10.73 -1.38 15.02
CA VAL A 274 -11.98 -2.07 15.35
C VAL A 274 -12.12 -2.11 16.84
N LEU A 275 -13.25 -1.62 17.34
CA LEU A 275 -13.54 -1.52 18.75
C LEU A 275 -14.22 -2.81 19.27
N PRO A 276 -14.06 -3.16 20.55
CA PRO A 276 -14.85 -4.21 21.17
C PRO A 276 -16.33 -3.79 21.21
N GLN A 277 -17.24 -4.79 21.29
CA GLN A 277 -18.67 -4.56 21.57
C GLN A 277 -18.89 -4.06 22.99
#